data_6e99375a031851cf683dbf5679024290
#
_entry.id   6e99375a031851cf683dbf5679024290
#
_cell.length_a   1.000
_cell.length_b   1.000
_cell.length_c   1.000
_cell.angle_alpha   90.00
_cell.angle_beta   90.00
_cell.angle_gamma   90.00
#
_symmetry.space_group_name_H-M   'P 1'
#
loop_
_entity.id
_entity.type
_entity.pdbx_description
1 polymer ?
#
loop_
_entity_poly.entity_id
_entity_poly.type
_entity_poly.pdbx_seq_one_letter_code
_entity_poly.pdbx_strand_id
1 'polypeptide(L)'
;YDVTIQTIAHFIKVSNQLLADAPAVAAYIDTRLRDGLAQRVDRQLLLGTGTTPQLSGLTDAGNFVAFTASSGANLVESINKAKYNRWALGEVVDTVVVNPADWAAMEVLREGAGTGAYLYGAPGTVAGGQPFGVSVVMSPFMPAGQFLIGALRTSAIIYNRQGAVVEMGFVNDDFTKNLVTIRAEERLGLGVDRPAGIMYGAITAA
;
A
#
# COMPACT_ATOMS: atom_id res chain seq x y z
N TYR A 1 -1.17 -8.41 -22.79
CA TYR A 1 -2.03 -7.42 -22.12
C TYR A 1 -1.35 -6.05 -22.13
N ASP A 2 -2.12 -4.98 -22.03
CA ASP A 2 -1.60 -3.61 -22.04
C ASP A 2 -1.60 -3.05 -20.62
N VAL A 3 -0.48 -2.42 -20.22
CA VAL A 3 -0.36 -1.71 -18.95
C VAL A 3 -0.49 -0.22 -19.21
N THR A 4 -1.54 0.37 -18.68
CA THR A 4 -1.77 1.81 -18.80
C THR A 4 -0.87 2.57 -17.82
N ILE A 5 0.01 3.42 -18.37
CA ILE A 5 0.84 4.33 -17.57
C ILE A 5 0.01 5.54 -17.17
N GLN A 6 -0.07 5.82 -15.87
CA GLN A 6 -0.75 6.99 -15.32
C GLN A 6 0.25 7.96 -14.69
N THR A 7 -0.13 9.23 -14.64
CA THR A 7 0.63 10.27 -13.96
C THR A 7 0.03 10.48 -12.58
N ILE A 8 0.81 10.26 -11.54
CA ILE A 8 0.44 10.58 -10.17
C ILE A 8 1.13 11.87 -9.79
N ALA A 9 0.37 12.85 -9.33
CA ALA A 9 0.91 14.15 -8.96
C ALA A 9 0.39 14.60 -7.59
N HIS A 10 1.24 15.34 -6.90
CA HIS A 10 0.94 16.04 -5.67
C HIS A 10 1.47 17.46 -5.76
N PHE A 11 0.69 18.46 -5.33
CA PHE A 11 1.10 19.86 -5.44
C PHE A 11 0.75 20.65 -4.17
N ILE A 12 1.50 21.73 -3.97
CA ILE A 12 1.29 22.72 -2.92
C ILE A 12 1.48 24.12 -3.49
N LYS A 13 0.78 25.11 -2.95
CA LYS A 13 0.98 26.53 -3.24
C LYS A 13 1.70 27.19 -2.09
N VAL A 14 2.70 27.97 -2.40
CA VAL A 14 3.56 28.67 -1.43
C VAL A 14 3.78 30.10 -1.88
N SER A 15 3.94 31.07 -0.96
CA SER A 15 4.31 32.43 -1.35
C SER A 15 5.76 32.48 -1.82
N ASN A 16 6.01 33.26 -2.86
CA ASN A 16 7.35 33.44 -3.42
C ASN A 16 8.31 34.07 -2.40
N GLN A 17 7.79 34.96 -1.55
CA GLN A 17 8.56 35.57 -0.46
C GLN A 17 9.06 34.53 0.54
N LEU A 18 8.19 33.58 0.95
CA LEU A 18 8.57 32.52 1.89
C LEU A 18 9.70 31.64 1.35
N LEU A 19 9.67 31.32 0.06
CA LEU A 19 10.72 30.54 -0.58
C LEU A 19 12.05 31.31 -0.67
N ALA A 20 11.99 32.63 -0.87
CA ALA A 20 13.17 33.46 -0.95
C ALA A 20 13.82 33.73 0.44
N ASP A 21 12.99 33.98 1.45
CA ASP A 21 13.46 34.39 2.78
C ASP A 21 13.85 33.18 3.67
N ALA A 22 13.37 31.99 3.38
CA ALA A 22 13.58 30.81 4.23
C ALA A 22 13.98 29.55 3.42
N PRO A 23 15.26 29.41 3.02
CA PRO A 23 15.75 28.24 2.27
C PRO A 23 15.49 26.89 2.96
N ALA A 24 15.52 26.87 4.30
CA ALA A 24 15.20 25.66 5.09
C ALA A 24 13.75 25.22 4.90
N VAL A 25 12.82 26.16 4.71
CA VAL A 25 11.42 25.86 4.42
C VAL A 25 11.27 25.29 3.02
N ALA A 26 12.00 25.79 2.05
CA ALA A 26 12.00 25.24 0.69
C ALA A 26 12.44 23.76 0.66
N ALA A 27 13.53 23.43 1.37
CA ALA A 27 14.00 22.05 1.50
C ALA A 27 12.99 21.13 2.23
N TYR A 28 12.34 21.66 3.28
CA TYR A 28 11.28 20.94 3.99
C TYR A 28 10.08 20.64 3.07
N ILE A 29 9.67 21.62 2.26
CA ILE A 29 8.56 21.46 1.30
C ILE A 29 8.90 20.40 0.25
N ASP A 30 10.11 20.42 -0.33
CA ASP A 30 10.53 19.40 -1.29
C ASP A 30 10.45 17.99 -0.70
N THR A 31 10.99 17.80 0.52
CA THR A 31 10.92 16.51 1.21
C THR A 31 9.47 16.06 1.44
N ARG A 32 8.62 16.97 1.93
CA ARG A 32 7.21 16.65 2.18
C ARG A 32 6.40 16.35 0.92
N LEU A 33 6.73 17.04 -0.19
CA LEU A 33 6.09 16.75 -1.47
C LEU A 33 6.46 15.35 -1.99
N ARG A 34 7.74 14.97 -1.87
CA ARG A 34 8.19 13.62 -2.25
C ARG A 34 7.55 12.54 -1.38
N ASP A 35 7.50 12.75 -0.07
CA ASP A 35 6.82 11.83 0.86
C ASP A 35 5.32 11.70 0.53
N GLY A 36 4.65 12.81 0.27
CA GLY A 36 3.24 12.82 -0.11
C GLY A 36 2.98 12.15 -1.46
N LEU A 37 3.91 12.30 -2.42
CA LEU A 37 3.85 11.61 -3.69
C LEU A 37 4.02 10.09 -3.50
N ALA A 38 5.02 9.65 -2.73
CA ALA A 38 5.25 8.24 -2.42
C ALA A 38 4.02 7.59 -1.77
N GLN A 39 3.42 8.25 -0.79
CA GLN A 39 2.18 7.76 -0.16
C GLN A 39 1.01 7.65 -1.15
N ARG A 40 0.90 8.58 -2.10
CA ARG A 40 -0.11 8.49 -3.15
C ARG A 40 0.16 7.34 -4.12
N VAL A 41 1.41 7.11 -4.48
CA VAL A 41 1.83 5.98 -5.31
C VAL A 41 1.49 4.66 -4.60
N ASP A 42 1.88 4.49 -3.34
CA ASP A 42 1.58 3.29 -2.55
C ASP A 42 0.08 3.01 -2.48
N ARG A 43 -0.71 4.06 -2.22
CA ARG A 43 -2.17 3.93 -2.19
C ARG A 43 -2.74 3.51 -3.54
N GLN A 44 -2.24 4.08 -4.64
CA GLN A 44 -2.71 3.75 -5.99
C GLN A 44 -2.30 2.34 -6.41
N LEU A 45 -1.08 1.91 -6.07
CA LEU A 45 -0.62 0.55 -6.33
C LEU A 45 -1.44 -0.50 -5.57
N LEU A 46 -1.90 -0.16 -4.37
CA LEU A 46 -2.71 -1.07 -3.57
C LEU A 46 -4.20 -1.01 -3.95
N LEU A 47 -4.80 0.17 -3.94
CA LEU A 47 -6.25 0.41 -4.01
C LEU A 47 -6.74 1.10 -5.29
N GLY A 48 -5.89 1.26 -6.30
CA GLY A 48 -6.31 1.87 -7.55
C GLY A 48 -7.44 1.07 -8.21
N THR A 49 -8.43 1.76 -8.77
CA THR A 49 -9.66 1.16 -9.32
C THR A 49 -9.59 0.87 -10.82
N GLY A 50 -8.46 1.12 -11.48
CA GLY A 50 -8.34 0.97 -12.93
C GLY A 50 -9.11 2.01 -13.77
N THR A 51 -9.91 2.85 -13.13
CA THR A 51 -10.67 3.90 -13.83
C THR A 51 -9.81 5.15 -13.97
N THR A 52 -9.56 5.60 -15.20
CA THR A 52 -8.77 6.81 -15.48
C THR A 52 -9.25 8.00 -14.64
N PRO A 53 -8.37 8.73 -13.94
CA PRO A 53 -6.91 8.71 -14.00
C PRO A 53 -6.20 7.79 -12.97
N GLN A 54 -6.88 6.81 -12.38
CA GLN A 54 -6.30 5.91 -11.39
C GLN A 54 -5.62 4.72 -12.05
N LEU A 55 -4.60 4.16 -11.35
CA LEU A 55 -4.00 2.89 -11.73
C LEU A 55 -4.98 1.73 -11.47
N SER A 56 -4.79 0.61 -12.19
CA SER A 56 -5.35 -0.67 -11.77
C SER A 56 -4.45 -1.23 -10.67
N GLY A 57 -4.90 -1.14 -9.41
CA GLY A 57 -4.16 -1.57 -8.23
C GLY A 57 -4.22 -3.07 -7.97
N LEU A 58 -3.49 -3.54 -6.97
CA LEU A 58 -3.48 -4.97 -6.60
C LEU A 58 -4.86 -5.47 -6.14
N THR A 59 -5.71 -4.60 -5.60
CA THR A 59 -7.07 -4.93 -5.15
C THR A 59 -8.16 -4.62 -6.18
N ASP A 60 -7.76 -4.24 -7.40
CA ASP A 60 -8.72 -4.01 -8.50
C ASP A 60 -9.30 -5.32 -9.02
N ALA A 61 -10.54 -5.28 -9.46
CA ALA A 61 -11.26 -6.46 -9.95
C ALA A 61 -10.52 -7.10 -11.14
N GLY A 62 -10.20 -8.38 -11.03
CA GLY A 62 -9.43 -9.13 -12.04
C GLY A 62 -7.95 -9.29 -11.70
N ASN A 63 -7.38 -8.53 -10.78
CA ASN A 63 -5.98 -8.62 -10.37
C ASN A 63 -5.74 -9.60 -9.21
N PHE A 64 -6.77 -10.14 -8.63
CA PHE A 64 -6.69 -11.07 -7.51
C PHE A 64 -7.78 -12.15 -7.56
N VAL A 65 -7.58 -13.19 -6.76
CA VAL A 65 -8.60 -14.17 -6.44
C VAL A 65 -9.23 -13.83 -5.09
N ALA A 66 -10.56 -13.78 -5.03
CA ALA A 66 -11.25 -13.46 -3.79
C ALA A 66 -11.01 -14.55 -2.72
N PHE A 67 -10.66 -14.12 -1.51
CA PHE A 67 -10.56 -14.99 -0.34
C PHE A 67 -11.92 -15.11 0.34
N THR A 68 -12.30 -16.34 0.66
CA THR A 68 -13.51 -16.63 1.45
C THR A 68 -13.08 -16.98 2.89
N ALA A 69 -13.32 -16.05 3.80
CA ALA A 69 -13.05 -16.25 5.21
C ALA A 69 -13.97 -17.33 5.83
N SER A 70 -13.51 -17.93 6.92
CA SER A 70 -14.36 -18.72 7.80
C SER A 70 -15.05 -17.83 8.83
N SER A 71 -16.24 -18.19 9.27
CA SER A 71 -16.94 -17.45 10.34
C SER A 71 -16.11 -17.49 11.63
N GLY A 72 -15.91 -16.33 12.25
CA GLY A 72 -15.12 -16.19 13.48
C GLY A 72 -13.62 -16.43 13.34
N ALA A 73 -13.09 -16.56 12.10
CA ALA A 73 -11.67 -16.70 11.89
C ALA A 73 -10.91 -15.43 12.32
N ASN A 74 -9.72 -15.61 12.86
CA ASN A 74 -8.78 -14.54 13.15
C ASN A 74 -7.80 -14.33 11.98
N LEU A 75 -6.99 -13.26 12.05
CA LEU A 75 -6.02 -12.92 11.00
C LEU A 75 -5.07 -14.08 10.69
N VAL A 76 -4.61 -14.78 11.71
CA VAL A 76 -3.65 -15.87 11.58
C VAL A 76 -4.23 -17.07 10.84
N GLU A 77 -5.43 -17.46 11.18
CA GLU A 77 -6.15 -18.57 10.53
C GLU A 77 -6.43 -18.23 9.07
N SER A 78 -6.83 -17.00 8.79
CA SER A 78 -7.10 -16.53 7.44
C SER A 78 -5.87 -16.47 6.57
N ILE A 79 -4.74 -15.96 7.10
CA ILE A 79 -3.44 -15.98 6.41
C ILE A 79 -3.00 -17.42 6.11
N ASN A 80 -3.07 -18.31 7.10
CA ASN A 80 -2.69 -19.71 6.89
C ASN A 80 -3.56 -20.38 5.82
N LYS A 81 -4.87 -20.24 5.90
CA LYS A 81 -5.81 -20.79 4.92
C LYS A 81 -5.51 -20.26 3.50
N ALA A 82 -5.31 -18.94 3.37
CA ALA A 82 -5.01 -18.32 2.09
C ALA A 82 -3.65 -18.78 1.53
N LYS A 83 -2.63 -18.86 2.38
CA LYS A 83 -1.30 -19.35 2.01
C LYS A 83 -1.34 -20.77 1.45
N TYR A 84 -1.95 -21.70 2.16
CA TYR A 84 -2.03 -23.08 1.69
C TYR A 84 -2.93 -23.26 0.47
N ASN A 85 -3.96 -22.43 0.31
CA ASN A 85 -4.74 -22.40 -0.91
C ASN A 85 -3.91 -22.03 -2.14
N ARG A 86 -2.96 -21.08 -1.99
CA ARG A 86 -2.07 -20.71 -3.11
C ARG A 86 -0.99 -21.76 -3.34
N TRP A 87 -0.43 -22.32 -2.30
CA TRP A 87 0.55 -23.41 -2.43
C TRP A 87 -0.01 -24.64 -3.11
N ALA A 88 -1.26 -24.99 -2.86
CA ALA A 88 -1.93 -26.10 -3.54
C ALA A 88 -2.03 -25.90 -5.07
N LEU A 89 -1.97 -24.65 -5.53
CA LEU A 89 -1.94 -24.28 -6.95
C LEU A 89 -0.54 -24.07 -7.51
N GLY A 90 0.50 -24.34 -6.70
CA GLY A 90 1.90 -24.15 -7.08
C GLY A 90 2.41 -22.72 -6.95
N GLU A 91 1.62 -21.79 -6.39
CA GLU A 91 2.01 -20.39 -6.16
C GLU A 91 2.65 -20.23 -4.77
N VAL A 92 3.96 -19.97 -4.76
CA VAL A 92 4.69 -19.79 -3.50
C VAL A 92 4.51 -18.35 -3.01
N VAL A 93 3.73 -18.20 -1.95
CA VAL A 93 3.46 -16.91 -1.32
C VAL A 93 4.71 -16.34 -0.70
N ASP A 94 5.02 -15.09 -0.97
CA ASP A 94 6.16 -14.35 -0.45
C ASP A 94 5.79 -13.17 0.46
N THR A 95 4.62 -12.58 0.27
CA THR A 95 4.24 -11.33 0.93
C THR A 95 2.78 -11.36 1.40
N VAL A 96 2.55 -10.79 2.57
CA VAL A 96 1.22 -10.47 3.12
C VAL A 96 1.15 -8.97 3.41
N VAL A 97 0.09 -8.31 2.97
CA VAL A 97 -0.17 -6.90 3.27
C VAL A 97 -1.38 -6.80 4.19
N VAL A 98 -1.21 -6.13 5.33
CA VAL A 98 -2.23 -6.00 6.37
C VAL A 98 -2.32 -4.57 6.89
N ASN A 99 -3.46 -4.24 7.52
CA ASN A 99 -3.60 -2.98 8.24
C ASN A 99 -2.82 -3.03 9.57
N PRO A 100 -2.12 -1.96 9.99
CA PRO A 100 -1.42 -1.90 11.27
C PRO A 100 -2.31 -2.21 12.48
N ALA A 101 -3.60 -1.82 12.44
CA ALA A 101 -4.53 -2.11 13.54
C ALA A 101 -4.83 -3.61 13.67
N ASP A 102 -5.00 -4.31 12.54
CA ASP A 102 -5.25 -5.76 12.52
C ASP A 102 -4.00 -6.53 12.99
N TRP A 103 -2.82 -6.04 12.61
CA TRP A 103 -1.56 -6.59 13.08
C TRP A 103 -1.40 -6.43 14.58
N ALA A 104 -1.65 -5.22 15.12
CA ALA A 104 -1.60 -4.96 16.56
C ALA A 104 -2.59 -5.86 17.34
N ALA A 105 -3.79 -6.08 16.82
CA ALA A 105 -4.76 -7.00 17.40
C ALA A 105 -4.25 -8.45 17.44
N MET A 106 -3.51 -8.88 16.41
CA MET A 106 -2.89 -10.20 16.36
C MET A 106 -1.78 -10.36 17.41
N GLU A 107 -0.93 -9.35 17.59
CA GLU A 107 0.19 -9.41 18.55
C GLU A 107 -0.26 -9.58 19.99
N VAL A 108 -1.45 -9.08 20.34
CA VAL A 108 -2.00 -9.18 21.70
C VAL A 108 -2.88 -10.41 21.92
N LEU A 109 -3.01 -11.30 20.92
CA LEU A 109 -3.76 -12.55 21.08
C LEU A 109 -3.16 -13.42 22.17
N ARG A 110 -4.02 -13.89 23.08
CA ARG A 110 -3.65 -14.74 24.21
C ARG A 110 -4.33 -16.11 24.13
N GLU A 111 -3.74 -17.08 24.76
CA GLU A 111 -4.33 -18.38 24.97
C GLU A 111 -5.48 -18.29 25.98
N GLY A 112 -6.61 -18.93 25.67
CA GLY A 112 -7.82 -18.86 26.51
C GLY A 112 -8.53 -17.50 26.47
N ALA A 113 -9.48 -17.27 27.38
CA ALA A 113 -10.31 -16.07 27.43
C ALA A 113 -9.55 -14.81 27.96
N GLY A 114 -8.34 -14.55 27.44
CA GLY A 114 -7.61 -13.31 27.74
C GLY A 114 -6.66 -13.36 28.95
N THR A 115 -6.53 -14.50 29.64
CA THR A 115 -5.68 -14.67 30.84
C THR A 115 -4.42 -15.49 30.62
N GLY A 116 -4.29 -16.16 29.48
CA GLY A 116 -3.15 -17.02 29.13
C GLY A 116 -1.93 -16.27 28.60
N ALA A 117 -0.90 -17.02 28.23
CA ALA A 117 0.30 -16.49 27.57
C ALA A 117 -0.05 -15.89 26.19
N TYR A 118 0.77 -14.96 25.72
CA TYR A 118 0.65 -14.48 24.34
C TYR A 118 0.96 -15.60 23.35
N LEU A 119 0.13 -15.77 22.33
CA LEU A 119 0.29 -16.84 21.34
C LEU A 119 1.53 -16.65 20.47
N TYR A 120 1.95 -15.42 20.23
CA TYR A 120 3.08 -15.07 19.35
C TYR A 120 4.27 -14.47 20.09
N GLY A 121 4.34 -14.66 21.42
CA GLY A 121 5.35 -14.05 22.28
C GLY A 121 4.90 -12.68 22.80
N ALA A 122 5.72 -12.07 23.65
CA ALA A 122 5.39 -10.75 24.21
C ALA A 122 5.25 -9.70 23.09
N PRO A 123 4.29 -8.75 23.17
CA PRO A 123 4.13 -7.67 22.21
C PRO A 123 5.47 -6.96 21.96
N GLY A 124 5.79 -6.72 20.69
CA GLY A 124 7.06 -6.13 20.27
C GLY A 124 8.21 -7.11 20.08
N THR A 125 8.09 -8.37 20.48
CA THR A 125 9.11 -9.40 20.19
C THR A 125 8.90 -10.05 18.82
N VAL A 126 7.69 -9.98 18.28
CA VAL A 126 7.39 -10.32 16.88
C VAL A 126 7.80 -9.13 16.00
N ALA A 127 9.03 -8.69 16.15
CA ALA A 127 9.60 -7.58 15.41
C ALA A 127 9.54 -7.90 13.93
N GLY A 128 8.63 -7.25 13.15
CA GLY A 128 8.66 -7.26 11.69
C GLY A 128 8.90 -8.61 11.05
N GLY A 129 8.76 -9.66 11.87
CA GLY A 129 9.18 -11.00 11.59
C GLY A 129 8.42 -11.59 10.42
N GLN A 130 8.79 -12.74 10.03
CA GLN A 130 8.10 -13.55 9.04
C GLN A 130 7.23 -14.58 9.78
N PRO A 131 6.11 -14.18 10.42
CA PRO A 131 5.20 -15.15 10.96
C PRO A 131 4.76 -16.02 9.78
N PHE A 132 4.82 -17.30 9.95
CA PHE A 132 4.48 -18.25 8.90
C PHE A 132 5.46 -18.33 7.71
N GLY A 133 6.68 -17.82 7.83
CA GLY A 133 7.69 -17.83 6.75
C GLY A 133 7.32 -16.92 5.56
N VAL A 134 6.51 -15.90 5.79
CA VAL A 134 6.04 -14.94 4.78
C VAL A 134 6.37 -13.53 5.25
N SER A 135 6.87 -12.67 4.37
CA SER A 135 7.12 -11.26 4.68
C SER A 135 5.82 -10.52 4.93
N VAL A 136 5.71 -9.80 6.06
CA VAL A 136 4.54 -8.99 6.37
C VAL A 136 4.85 -7.53 6.11
N VAL A 137 3.99 -6.89 5.34
CA VAL A 137 4.02 -5.46 5.04
C VAL A 137 2.80 -4.80 5.68
N MET A 138 3.04 -3.89 6.60
CA MET A 138 1.99 -3.09 7.21
C MET A 138 1.73 -1.85 6.36
N SER A 139 0.52 -1.72 5.83
CA SER A 139 0.11 -0.56 5.05
C SER A 139 -1.09 0.13 5.69
N PRO A 140 -1.00 1.44 5.99
CA PRO A 140 -2.13 2.19 6.52
C PRO A 140 -3.26 2.35 5.49
N PHE A 141 -2.98 2.08 4.21
CA PHE A 141 -3.98 2.13 3.14
C PHE A 141 -4.80 0.85 3.02
N MET A 142 -4.32 -0.26 3.57
CA MET A 142 -5.14 -1.49 3.63
C MET A 142 -6.35 -1.25 4.52
N PRO A 143 -7.58 -1.50 4.05
CA PRO A 143 -8.77 -1.39 4.90
C PRO A 143 -8.66 -2.34 6.09
N ALA A 144 -9.07 -1.87 7.28
CA ALA A 144 -9.13 -2.71 8.47
C ALA A 144 -10.08 -3.89 8.26
N GLY A 145 -9.73 -5.04 8.78
CA GLY A 145 -10.47 -6.28 8.60
C GLY A 145 -10.26 -6.96 7.24
N GLN A 146 -9.30 -6.48 6.43
CA GLN A 146 -8.96 -7.07 5.14
C GLN A 146 -7.45 -7.33 5.03
N PHE A 147 -7.07 -8.27 4.19
CA PHE A 147 -5.68 -8.56 3.90
C PHE A 147 -5.48 -8.96 2.45
N LEU A 148 -4.28 -8.75 1.96
CA LEU A 148 -3.83 -9.22 0.66
C LEU A 148 -2.61 -10.13 0.88
N ILE A 149 -2.60 -11.26 0.22
CA ILE A 149 -1.52 -12.24 0.29
C ILE A 149 -1.20 -12.75 -1.11
N GLY A 150 0.07 -12.93 -1.41
CA GLY A 150 0.44 -13.47 -2.72
C GLY A 150 1.92 -13.66 -2.95
N ALA A 151 2.20 -14.21 -4.12
CA ALA A 151 3.52 -14.30 -4.72
C ALA A 151 3.83 -12.99 -5.48
N LEU A 152 3.87 -11.85 -4.76
CA LEU A 152 3.91 -10.52 -5.39
C LEU A 152 5.12 -10.31 -6.28
N ARG A 153 6.27 -10.89 -5.95
CA ARG A 153 7.50 -10.76 -6.73
C ARG A 153 7.41 -11.38 -8.13
N THR A 154 6.56 -12.39 -8.30
CA THR A 154 6.38 -13.10 -9.57
C THR A 154 5.07 -12.79 -10.26
N SER A 155 4.11 -12.21 -9.55
CA SER A 155 2.76 -11.95 -10.04
C SER A 155 2.51 -10.52 -10.45
N ALA A 156 3.29 -9.56 -9.94
CA ALA A 156 3.09 -8.14 -10.22
C ALA A 156 4.40 -7.43 -10.57
N ILE A 157 4.33 -6.52 -11.54
CA ILE A 157 5.47 -5.75 -12.03
C ILE A 157 5.10 -4.28 -12.07
N ILE A 158 5.97 -3.44 -11.49
CA ILE A 158 5.84 -1.98 -11.57
C ILE A 158 6.64 -1.49 -12.77
N TYR A 159 5.98 -0.84 -13.71
CA TYR A 159 6.59 -0.19 -14.86
C TYR A 159 6.78 1.30 -14.57
N ASN A 160 7.97 1.67 -14.15
CA ASN A 160 8.31 3.07 -13.92
C ASN A 160 8.78 3.72 -15.23
N ARG A 161 8.00 4.68 -15.75
CA ARG A 161 8.33 5.42 -16.96
C ARG A 161 9.10 6.71 -16.66
N GLN A 162 8.78 7.36 -15.55
CA GLN A 162 9.43 8.58 -15.11
C GLN A 162 9.41 8.60 -13.59
N GLY A 163 10.61 8.70 -12.99
CA GLY A 163 10.74 8.85 -11.54
C GLY A 163 10.20 10.20 -11.05
N ALA A 164 10.12 10.35 -9.73
CA ALA A 164 9.60 11.57 -9.10
C ALA A 164 10.38 12.82 -9.52
N VAL A 165 9.71 13.74 -10.19
CA VAL A 165 10.22 15.05 -10.62
C VAL A 165 9.44 16.13 -9.88
N VAL A 166 10.15 17.16 -9.39
CA VAL A 166 9.55 18.34 -8.75
C VAL A 166 9.74 19.55 -9.66
N GLU A 167 8.64 20.19 -10.00
CA GLU A 167 8.61 21.35 -10.87
C GLU A 167 7.89 22.52 -10.19
N MET A 168 8.31 23.73 -10.53
CA MET A 168 7.72 24.97 -10.06
C MET A 168 7.05 25.69 -11.23
N GLY A 169 5.87 26.25 -10.99
CA GLY A 169 5.14 26.98 -12.02
C GLY A 169 4.06 27.88 -11.43
N PHE A 170 3.43 28.64 -12.30
CA PHE A 170 2.30 29.49 -11.96
C PHE A 170 1.02 28.89 -12.54
N VAL A 171 -0.03 28.83 -11.73
CA VAL A 171 -1.33 28.28 -12.13
C VAL A 171 -2.42 29.27 -11.77
N ASN A 172 -3.30 29.58 -12.74
CA ASN A 172 -4.40 30.53 -12.60
C ASN A 172 -3.89 31.92 -12.19
N ASP A 173 -4.30 32.39 -11.01
CA ASP A 173 -4.01 33.70 -10.43
C ASP A 173 -2.75 33.75 -9.52
N ASP A 174 -1.93 32.72 -9.55
CA ASP A 174 -0.73 32.61 -8.71
C ASP A 174 0.21 33.81 -8.93
N PHE A 175 0.38 34.24 -10.18
CA PHE A 175 1.22 35.37 -10.52
C PHE A 175 0.78 36.68 -9.86
N THR A 176 -0.52 36.96 -9.87
CA THR A 176 -1.10 38.19 -9.30
C THR A 176 -1.11 38.16 -7.77
N LYS A 177 -1.11 36.98 -7.17
CA LYS A 177 -1.09 36.77 -5.72
C LYS A 177 0.30 36.51 -5.15
N ASN A 178 1.36 36.59 -5.97
CA ASN A 178 2.74 36.30 -5.60
C ASN A 178 2.91 34.89 -4.99
N LEU A 179 2.20 33.91 -5.57
CA LEU A 179 2.25 32.50 -5.22
C LEU A 179 3.01 31.71 -6.29
N VAL A 180 3.63 30.61 -5.85
CA VAL A 180 4.24 29.60 -6.72
C VAL A 180 3.59 28.26 -6.40
N THR A 181 3.16 27.56 -7.44
CA THR A 181 2.70 26.17 -7.32
C THR A 181 3.91 25.25 -7.54
N ILE A 182 4.22 24.42 -6.55
CA ILE A 182 5.23 23.35 -6.63
C ILE A 182 4.50 22.05 -6.82
N ARG A 183 4.84 21.29 -7.86
CA ARG A 183 4.22 20.01 -8.22
C ARG A 183 5.28 18.92 -8.24
N ALA A 184 5.05 17.87 -7.48
CA ALA A 184 5.78 16.62 -7.62
C ALA A 184 4.95 15.65 -8.45
N GLU A 185 5.53 15.04 -9.46
CA GLU A 185 4.85 14.06 -10.32
C GLU A 185 5.74 12.86 -10.60
N GLU A 186 5.09 11.72 -10.80
CA GLU A 186 5.69 10.47 -11.20
C GLU A 186 4.79 9.75 -12.21
N ARG A 187 5.39 9.03 -13.17
CA ARG A 187 4.65 8.29 -14.19
C ARG A 187 4.98 6.81 -14.08
N LEU A 188 3.99 6.02 -13.71
CA LEU A 188 4.16 4.58 -13.55
C LEU A 188 2.88 3.82 -13.92
N GLY A 189 3.03 2.52 -14.08
CA GLY A 189 1.93 1.57 -14.27
C GLY A 189 2.19 0.31 -13.47
N LEU A 190 1.12 -0.37 -13.08
CA LEU A 190 1.16 -1.69 -12.45
C LEU A 190 0.62 -2.72 -13.42
N GLY A 191 1.39 -3.74 -13.70
CA GLY A 191 0.95 -4.92 -14.42
C GLY A 191 0.83 -6.11 -13.48
N VAL A 192 -0.28 -6.81 -13.52
CA VAL A 192 -0.48 -8.07 -12.81
C VAL A 192 -0.53 -9.19 -13.82
N ASP A 193 0.59 -9.94 -13.94
CA ASP A 193 0.74 -11.01 -14.92
C ASP A 193 0.02 -12.27 -14.49
N ARG A 194 -0.04 -12.54 -13.19
CA ARG A 194 -0.59 -13.76 -12.61
C ARG A 194 -1.56 -13.47 -11.48
N PRO A 195 -2.81 -13.07 -11.80
CA PRO A 195 -3.85 -12.81 -10.79
C PRO A 195 -4.10 -14.00 -9.86
N ALA A 196 -3.91 -15.22 -10.37
CA ALA A 196 -4.03 -16.46 -9.57
C ALA A 196 -3.02 -16.54 -8.43
N GLY A 197 -1.88 -15.82 -8.52
CA GLY A 197 -0.87 -15.76 -7.46
C GLY A 197 -1.22 -14.81 -6.32
N ILE A 198 -2.26 -13.99 -6.46
CA ILE A 198 -2.67 -12.98 -5.50
C ILE A 198 -4.06 -13.32 -4.95
N MET A 199 -4.25 -13.17 -3.65
CA MET A 199 -5.52 -13.35 -2.97
C MET A 199 -5.82 -12.16 -2.07
N TYR A 200 -7.05 -11.67 -2.13
CA TYR A 200 -7.51 -10.54 -1.33
C TYR A 200 -8.89 -10.83 -0.75
N GLY A 201 -9.15 -10.39 0.47
CA GLY A 201 -10.46 -10.53 1.10
C GLY A 201 -10.49 -10.18 2.57
N ALA A 202 -11.65 -10.41 3.19
CA ALA A 202 -11.87 -10.14 4.60
C ALA A 202 -11.15 -11.18 5.48
N ILE A 203 -10.75 -10.75 6.68
CA ILE A 203 -10.13 -11.62 7.70
C ILE A 203 -11.14 -12.61 8.26
N THR A 204 -12.37 -12.14 8.51
CA THR A 204 -13.47 -12.98 9.00
C THR A 204 -14.66 -12.86 8.08
N ALA A 205 -15.48 -13.92 7.99
CA ALA A 205 -16.76 -13.83 7.30
C ALA A 205 -17.72 -12.93 8.07
N ALA A 206 -18.50 -12.14 7.32
CA ALA A 206 -19.56 -11.31 7.88
C ALA A 206 -20.70 -12.18 8.44
#